data_a28d6d9b85085101fea2f641acd83a21
#
_entry.id   a28d6d9b85085101fea2f641acd83a21
#
_cell.length_a   1.000
_cell.length_b   1.000
_cell.length_c   1.000
_cell.angle_alpha   90.00
_cell.angle_beta   90.00
_cell.angle_gamma   90.00
#
_symmetry.space_group_name_H-M   'P 1'
#
loop_
_entity.id
_entity.type
_entity.pdbx_description
1 polymer ?
#
loop_
_entity_poly.entity_id
_entity_poly.type
_entity_poly.pdbx_seq_one_letter_code
_entity_poly.pdbx_strand_id
1 'polypeptide(L)'
;LCGLDAAQSERVLQQVQEAAERANRLFPLALAAQGSCQIGGNLSTNAGGVHVLRYGNTRDLTLGLEVVLPDGRIWNGLRGLRKDNTGYDLKHLFIGAEGTLGIVTAVVLKLFPKPQTSAVAWLAVPDPAAAVDLLGRMRDAFADRVCAFEIVGRPALDLVLQHISGARDPLAQRHDWYVLMELADTLAGFDLAAAVEAALSTEMEAGRVRDAVVARSIAQAQALWALRENISEAQRIEGISIKHDIAVPVSRIDEFITAAGKALVRRDVVRIVTP
;
A
#
# COMPACT_ATOMS: atom_id res chain seq x y z
N LEU A 1 -5.98 -17.39 19.68
CA LEU A 1 -5.90 -17.46 18.23
C LEU A 1 -7.28 -17.75 17.67
N CYS A 2 -8.18 -16.75 17.70
CA CYS A 2 -9.48 -16.90 17.07
C CYS A 2 -9.25 -16.76 15.58
N GLY A 3 -9.34 -17.88 14.84
CA GLY A 3 -9.62 -17.81 13.43
C GLY A 3 -10.96 -17.10 13.26
N LEU A 4 -11.03 -16.10 12.42
CA LEU A 4 -12.32 -15.74 11.84
C LEU A 4 -12.78 -16.97 11.06
N ASP A 5 -14.06 -17.30 11.15
CA ASP A 5 -14.67 -18.24 10.23
C ASP A 5 -14.36 -17.82 8.79
N ALA A 6 -14.32 -18.80 7.89
CA ALA A 6 -14.03 -18.53 6.49
C ALA A 6 -14.92 -17.40 5.96
N ALA A 7 -14.31 -16.35 5.42
CA ALA A 7 -15.06 -15.27 4.80
C ALA A 7 -15.55 -15.71 3.42
N GLN A 8 -16.81 -15.43 3.11
CA GLN A 8 -17.35 -15.62 1.77
C GLN A 8 -16.70 -14.64 0.79
N SER A 9 -16.43 -15.09 -0.42
CA SER A 9 -15.70 -14.31 -1.44
C SER A 9 -16.40 -13.02 -1.88
N GLU A 10 -17.70 -12.93 -1.70
CA GLU A 10 -18.54 -11.76 -1.99
C GLU A 10 -18.49 -10.67 -0.93
N ARG A 11 -17.87 -10.93 0.23
CA ARG A 11 -17.73 -9.91 1.26
C ARG A 11 -16.87 -8.75 0.77
N VAL A 12 -17.39 -7.54 1.00
CA VAL A 12 -16.63 -6.31 0.75
C VAL A 12 -15.44 -6.24 1.70
N LEU A 13 -14.29 -5.82 1.20
CA LEU A 13 -13.05 -5.75 1.97
C LEU A 13 -13.22 -5.00 3.30
N GLN A 14 -13.92 -3.87 3.27
CA GLN A 14 -14.20 -3.08 4.48
C GLN A 14 -14.94 -3.90 5.55
N GLN A 15 -15.89 -4.76 5.18
CA GLN A 15 -16.61 -5.61 6.13
C GLN A 15 -15.68 -6.63 6.81
N VAL A 16 -14.68 -7.14 6.06
CA VAL A 16 -13.65 -8.04 6.61
C VAL A 16 -12.76 -7.29 7.59
N GLN A 17 -12.35 -6.07 7.26
CA GLN A 17 -11.55 -5.20 8.13
C GLN A 17 -12.30 -4.88 9.43
N GLU A 18 -13.57 -4.48 9.34
CA GLU A 18 -14.43 -4.21 10.50
C GLU A 18 -14.64 -5.45 11.38
N ALA A 19 -14.79 -6.64 10.78
CA ALA A 19 -14.89 -7.89 11.52
C ALA A 19 -13.59 -8.20 12.28
N ALA A 20 -12.44 -7.98 11.65
CA ALA A 20 -11.14 -8.12 12.28
C ALA A 20 -10.97 -7.11 13.44
N GLU A 21 -11.40 -5.86 13.24
CA GLU A 21 -11.32 -4.81 14.26
C GLU A 21 -12.18 -5.13 15.49
N ARG A 22 -13.40 -5.63 15.31
CA ARG A 22 -14.24 -6.11 16.41
C ARG A 22 -13.59 -7.21 17.24
N ALA A 23 -12.72 -8.01 16.61
CA ALA A 23 -11.92 -9.04 17.27
C ALA A 23 -10.59 -8.52 17.83
N ASN A 24 -10.37 -7.20 17.84
CA ASN A 24 -9.10 -6.55 18.19
C ASN A 24 -7.91 -7.08 17.37
N ARG A 25 -8.14 -7.21 16.06
CA ARG A 25 -7.14 -7.65 15.09
C ARG A 25 -7.12 -6.70 13.90
N LEU A 26 -6.07 -6.81 13.11
CA LEU A 26 -5.89 -6.10 11.86
C LEU A 26 -5.94 -7.09 10.69
N PHE A 27 -6.76 -6.81 9.68
CA PHE A 27 -6.60 -7.34 8.33
C PHE A 27 -5.97 -6.21 7.48
N PRO A 28 -4.69 -6.34 7.08
CA PRO A 28 -3.89 -5.19 6.64
C PRO A 28 -4.01 -4.86 5.15
N LEU A 29 -4.84 -5.55 4.37
CA LEU A 29 -5.07 -5.21 2.97
C LEU A 29 -5.76 -3.84 2.89
N ALA A 30 -5.04 -2.82 2.41
CA ALA A 30 -5.53 -1.44 2.31
C ALA A 30 -5.55 -1.00 0.84
N LEU A 31 -6.77 -0.82 0.31
CA LEU A 31 -7.04 -0.45 -1.08
C LEU A 31 -7.93 0.79 -1.12
N ALA A 32 -7.73 1.67 -2.11
CA ALA A 32 -8.61 2.82 -2.31
C ALA A 32 -10.09 2.42 -2.51
N ALA A 33 -10.34 1.25 -3.10
CA ALA A 33 -11.67 0.71 -3.36
C ALA A 33 -12.23 -0.16 -2.21
N GLN A 34 -11.68 -0.12 -0.99
CA GLN A 34 -12.05 -1.02 0.11
C GLN A 34 -13.54 -1.03 0.46
N GLY A 35 -14.24 0.07 0.22
CA GLY A 35 -15.68 0.18 0.44
C GLY A 35 -16.56 -0.52 -0.61
N SER A 36 -15.98 -0.98 -1.71
CA SER A 36 -16.72 -1.58 -2.84
C SER A 36 -16.10 -2.87 -3.39
N CYS A 37 -14.78 -3.07 -3.25
CA CYS A 37 -14.12 -4.27 -3.75
C CYS A 37 -14.44 -5.49 -2.89
N GLN A 38 -14.61 -6.64 -3.54
CA GLN A 38 -14.92 -7.91 -2.89
C GLN A 38 -13.63 -8.73 -2.69
N ILE A 39 -13.57 -9.47 -1.59
CA ILE A 39 -12.37 -10.25 -1.24
C ILE A 39 -12.05 -11.34 -2.28
N GLY A 40 -13.04 -11.92 -2.94
CA GLY A 40 -12.83 -12.87 -4.03
C GLY A 40 -12.14 -12.23 -5.23
N GLY A 41 -12.48 -10.98 -5.58
CA GLY A 41 -11.80 -10.20 -6.60
C GLY A 41 -10.35 -9.88 -6.20
N ASN A 42 -10.14 -9.46 -4.96
CA ASN A 42 -8.80 -9.19 -4.43
C ASN A 42 -7.89 -10.43 -4.45
N LEU A 43 -8.45 -11.62 -4.16
CA LEU A 43 -7.75 -12.89 -4.29
C LEU A 43 -7.43 -13.22 -5.74
N SER A 44 -8.42 -13.09 -6.62
CA SER A 44 -8.27 -13.42 -8.04
C SER A 44 -7.21 -12.59 -8.73
N THR A 45 -7.07 -11.31 -8.35
CA THR A 45 -6.06 -10.40 -8.90
C THR A 45 -4.76 -10.35 -8.09
N ASN A 46 -4.70 -11.07 -6.94
CA ASN A 46 -3.61 -10.96 -5.99
C ASN A 46 -3.32 -9.49 -5.59
N ALA A 47 -4.37 -8.76 -5.20
CA ALA A 47 -4.27 -7.33 -4.90
C ALA A 47 -3.22 -7.02 -3.83
N GLY A 48 -2.45 -5.95 -4.04
CA GLY A 48 -1.36 -5.54 -3.14
C GLY A 48 -1.81 -4.53 -2.10
N GLY A 49 -2.16 -3.33 -2.54
CA GLY A 49 -2.46 -2.18 -1.66
C GLY A 49 -1.20 -1.51 -1.10
N VAL A 50 -1.40 -0.57 -0.19
CA VAL A 50 -0.30 0.30 0.29
C VAL A 50 0.56 -0.31 1.41
N HIS A 51 0.09 -1.37 2.08
CA HIS A 51 0.81 -1.99 3.21
C HIS A 51 1.65 -3.23 2.83
N VAL A 52 1.93 -3.40 1.54
CA VAL A 52 2.66 -4.57 1.02
C VAL A 52 4.06 -4.69 1.61
N LEU A 53 4.73 -3.59 1.91
CA LEU A 53 6.09 -3.60 2.48
C LEU A 53 6.19 -4.40 3.77
N ARG A 54 5.16 -4.35 4.61
CA ARG A 54 5.13 -5.05 5.90
C ARG A 54 4.40 -6.38 5.86
N TYR A 55 3.26 -6.42 5.16
CA TYR A 55 2.33 -7.54 5.29
C TYR A 55 2.24 -8.42 4.06
N GLY A 56 2.86 -8.01 2.96
CA GLY A 56 2.73 -8.68 1.67
C GLY A 56 1.41 -8.36 0.97
N ASN A 57 1.19 -8.99 -0.16
CA ASN A 57 -0.04 -8.86 -0.93
C ASN A 57 -1.10 -9.89 -0.48
N THR A 58 -2.25 -9.94 -1.16
CA THR A 58 -3.36 -10.84 -0.79
C THR A 58 -2.93 -12.31 -0.69
N ARG A 59 -1.97 -12.76 -1.51
CA ARG A 59 -1.37 -14.10 -1.45
C ARG A 59 -0.75 -14.40 -0.10
N ASP A 60 0.00 -13.46 0.45
CA ASP A 60 0.69 -13.61 1.74
C ASP A 60 -0.27 -13.58 2.92
N LEU A 61 -1.44 -12.95 2.71
CA LEU A 61 -2.50 -12.81 3.70
C LEU A 61 -3.49 -13.98 3.72
N THR A 62 -3.31 -14.97 2.84
CA THR A 62 -4.25 -16.10 2.67
C THR A 62 -3.70 -17.39 3.28
N LEU A 63 -4.47 -18.00 4.18
CA LEU A 63 -4.14 -19.30 4.80
C LEU A 63 -4.81 -20.48 4.07
N GLY A 64 -6.02 -20.32 3.56
CA GLY A 64 -6.74 -21.37 2.87
C GLY A 64 -7.84 -20.82 1.96
N LEU A 65 -8.24 -21.62 0.98
CA LEU A 65 -9.29 -21.27 0.02
C LEU A 65 -10.27 -22.43 -0.18
N GLU A 66 -11.51 -22.10 -0.53
CA GLU A 66 -12.44 -22.97 -1.21
C GLU A 66 -12.65 -22.48 -2.63
N VAL A 67 -12.62 -23.38 -3.61
CA VAL A 67 -12.71 -23.05 -5.03
C VAL A 67 -13.64 -23.99 -5.75
N VAL A 68 -14.57 -23.48 -6.55
CA VAL A 68 -15.34 -24.25 -7.52
C VAL A 68 -14.52 -24.34 -8.80
N LEU A 69 -14.20 -25.57 -9.20
CA LEU A 69 -13.43 -25.87 -10.42
C LEU A 69 -14.31 -25.78 -11.66
N PRO A 70 -13.73 -25.70 -12.88
CA PRO A 70 -14.50 -25.58 -14.13
C PRO A 70 -15.46 -26.75 -14.40
N ASP A 71 -15.22 -27.90 -13.82
CA ASP A 71 -16.10 -29.10 -13.93
C ASP A 71 -17.17 -29.16 -12.83
N GLY A 72 -17.28 -28.14 -12.00
CA GLY A 72 -18.26 -28.04 -10.91
C GLY A 72 -17.85 -28.71 -9.61
N ARG A 73 -16.70 -29.39 -9.54
CA ARG A 73 -16.20 -29.93 -8.28
C ARG A 73 -15.74 -28.83 -7.36
N ILE A 74 -15.93 -29.02 -6.04
CA ILE A 74 -15.45 -28.09 -5.01
C ILE A 74 -14.12 -28.63 -4.48
N TRP A 75 -13.07 -27.80 -4.64
CA TRP A 75 -11.82 -28.01 -3.94
C TRP A 75 -11.84 -27.26 -2.60
N ASN A 76 -11.90 -28.03 -1.51
CA ASN A 76 -11.87 -27.47 -0.17
C ASN A 76 -10.46 -27.52 0.41
N GLY A 77 -9.78 -26.37 0.38
CA GLY A 77 -8.49 -26.12 1.00
C GLY A 77 -8.58 -25.08 2.14
N LEU A 78 -9.74 -24.98 2.83
CA LEU A 78 -9.96 -24.07 3.96
C LEU A 78 -9.17 -24.54 5.21
N ARG A 79 -7.85 -24.41 5.14
CA ARG A 79 -6.96 -24.76 6.25
C ARG A 79 -6.48 -23.48 6.94
N GLY A 80 -6.62 -23.43 8.28
CA GLY A 80 -6.14 -22.29 9.09
C GLY A 80 -4.74 -22.48 9.66
N LEU A 81 -3.97 -23.45 9.16
CA LEU A 81 -2.65 -23.76 9.69
C LEU A 81 -1.61 -22.76 9.18
N ARG A 82 -0.84 -22.16 10.10
CA ARG A 82 0.31 -21.33 9.76
C ARG A 82 1.52 -22.15 9.29
N LYS A 83 1.69 -23.35 9.85
CA LYS A 83 2.69 -24.31 9.44
C LYS A 83 1.95 -25.50 8.83
N ASP A 84 1.93 -25.55 7.51
CA ASP A 84 1.37 -26.65 6.72
C ASP A 84 2.35 -26.96 5.58
N ASN A 85 3.24 -27.91 5.81
CA ASN A 85 4.25 -28.35 4.86
C ASN A 85 3.93 -29.72 4.28
N THR A 86 2.64 -30.14 4.29
CA THR A 86 2.18 -31.42 3.75
C THR A 86 1.73 -31.25 2.30
N GLY A 87 2.55 -31.71 1.35
CA GLY A 87 2.25 -31.67 -0.08
C GLY A 87 2.39 -30.29 -0.71
N TYR A 88 1.79 -30.13 -1.90
CA TYR A 88 1.80 -28.88 -2.62
C TYR A 88 0.81 -27.88 -2.03
N ASP A 89 1.20 -26.62 -1.98
CA ASP A 89 0.32 -25.53 -1.54
C ASP A 89 -0.52 -25.00 -2.72
N LEU A 90 -1.59 -25.73 -3.03
CA LEU A 90 -2.40 -25.52 -4.23
C LEU A 90 -3.18 -24.19 -4.23
N LYS A 91 -3.41 -23.55 -3.07
CA LYS A 91 -4.08 -22.24 -3.05
C LYS A 91 -3.38 -21.20 -3.91
N HIS A 92 -2.06 -21.31 -4.05
CA HIS A 92 -1.25 -20.39 -4.84
C HIS A 92 -1.48 -20.50 -6.36
N LEU A 93 -2.13 -21.55 -6.85
CA LEU A 93 -2.55 -21.65 -8.25
C LEU A 93 -3.74 -20.74 -8.55
N PHE A 94 -4.64 -20.57 -7.59
CA PHE A 94 -5.89 -19.82 -7.77
C PHE A 94 -5.75 -18.34 -7.47
N ILE A 95 -4.83 -17.96 -6.54
CA ILE A 95 -4.57 -16.56 -6.19
C ILE A 95 -3.79 -15.90 -7.35
N GLY A 96 -4.37 -14.87 -7.94
CA GLY A 96 -3.83 -14.21 -9.12
C GLY A 96 -4.16 -14.90 -10.44
N ALA A 97 -5.01 -15.94 -10.43
CA ALA A 97 -5.44 -16.63 -11.64
C ALA A 97 -6.61 -15.94 -12.36
N GLU A 98 -7.16 -14.87 -11.82
CA GLU A 98 -8.25 -14.06 -12.41
C GLU A 98 -9.47 -14.90 -12.84
N GLY A 99 -9.80 -15.95 -12.07
CA GLY A 99 -10.92 -16.85 -12.34
C GLY A 99 -10.68 -17.88 -13.44
N THR A 100 -9.51 -17.92 -14.07
CA THR A 100 -9.22 -18.84 -15.20
C THR A 100 -9.09 -20.30 -14.78
N LEU A 101 -8.78 -20.58 -13.50
CA LEU A 101 -8.63 -21.93 -12.95
C LEU A 101 -9.79 -22.36 -12.03
N GLY A 102 -10.67 -21.45 -11.68
CA GLY A 102 -11.82 -21.70 -10.82
C GLY A 102 -12.31 -20.44 -10.12
N ILE A 103 -13.44 -20.55 -9.45
CA ILE A 103 -14.09 -19.43 -8.74
C ILE A 103 -13.89 -19.64 -7.23
N VAL A 104 -13.24 -18.68 -6.60
CA VAL A 104 -13.06 -18.67 -5.14
C VAL A 104 -14.38 -18.35 -4.47
N THR A 105 -14.81 -19.20 -3.55
CA THR A 105 -16.08 -19.08 -2.81
C THR A 105 -15.90 -18.75 -1.34
N ALA A 106 -14.80 -19.21 -0.73
CA ALA A 106 -14.48 -18.90 0.66
C ALA A 106 -12.97 -18.81 0.88
N VAL A 107 -12.56 -18.09 1.93
CA VAL A 107 -11.15 -17.84 2.26
C VAL A 107 -10.92 -17.84 3.76
N VAL A 108 -9.80 -18.39 4.19
CA VAL A 108 -9.24 -18.19 5.53
C VAL A 108 -8.12 -17.16 5.45
N LEU A 109 -8.28 -16.05 6.15
CA LEU A 109 -7.40 -14.92 6.11
C LEU A 109 -6.47 -14.86 7.34
N LYS A 110 -5.26 -14.37 7.11
CA LYS A 110 -4.28 -14.14 8.16
C LYS A 110 -4.55 -12.80 8.83
N LEU A 111 -4.76 -12.82 10.13
CA LEU A 111 -4.92 -11.62 10.95
C LEU A 111 -3.66 -11.32 11.75
N PHE A 112 -3.46 -10.04 12.02
CA PHE A 112 -2.34 -9.50 12.78
C PHE A 112 -2.82 -8.81 14.06
N PRO A 113 -1.95 -8.63 15.08
CA PRO A 113 -2.24 -7.75 16.19
C PRO A 113 -2.54 -6.33 15.68
N LYS A 114 -3.54 -5.67 16.28
CA LYS A 114 -3.84 -4.27 15.96
C LYS A 114 -2.69 -3.39 16.44
N PRO A 115 -2.14 -2.49 15.59
CA PRO A 115 -1.17 -1.50 16.03
C PRO A 115 -1.71 -0.62 17.15
N GLN A 116 -0.84 -0.27 18.09
CA GLN A 116 -1.16 0.63 19.21
C GLN A 116 -0.71 2.06 18.90
N THR A 117 0.34 2.20 18.08
CA THR A 117 0.89 3.49 17.67
C THR A 117 1.13 3.47 16.15
N SER A 118 0.97 4.63 15.53
CA SER A 118 1.34 4.85 14.13
C SER A 118 1.96 6.24 13.97
N ALA A 119 2.82 6.38 12.97
CA ALA A 119 3.40 7.64 12.55
C ALA A 119 3.30 7.75 11.03
N VAL A 120 2.77 8.87 10.55
CA VAL A 120 2.67 9.20 9.12
C VAL A 120 3.49 10.44 8.87
N ALA A 121 4.36 10.39 7.87
CA ALA A 121 5.21 11.51 7.49
C ALA A 121 5.10 11.80 5.99
N TRP A 122 5.18 13.08 5.64
CA TRP A 122 5.31 13.57 4.28
C TRP A 122 6.66 14.26 4.14
N LEU A 123 7.47 13.80 3.21
CA LEU A 123 8.87 14.18 3.08
C LEU A 123 9.13 14.74 1.69
N ALA A 124 10.06 15.69 1.57
CA ALA A 124 10.63 16.10 0.31
C ALA A 124 12.02 15.47 0.14
N VAL A 125 12.26 14.85 -1.01
CA VAL A 125 13.54 14.23 -1.35
C VAL A 125 14.12 14.84 -2.63
N PRO A 126 15.45 14.77 -2.83
CA PRO A 126 16.09 15.35 -4.04
C PRO A 126 15.61 14.74 -5.34
N ASP A 127 15.46 13.41 -5.37
CA ASP A 127 15.17 12.59 -6.54
C ASP A 127 14.67 11.19 -6.12
N PRO A 128 14.21 10.34 -7.06
CA PRO A 128 13.77 8.99 -6.77
C PRO A 128 14.87 8.07 -6.21
N ALA A 129 16.13 8.26 -6.57
CA ALA A 129 17.24 7.48 -6.03
C ALA A 129 17.39 7.74 -4.53
N ALA A 130 17.32 9.01 -4.10
CA ALA A 130 17.33 9.38 -2.69
C ALA A 130 16.13 8.79 -1.92
N ALA A 131 14.95 8.67 -2.56
CA ALA A 131 13.80 7.99 -1.95
C ALA A 131 14.08 6.50 -1.72
N VAL A 132 14.68 5.81 -2.67
CA VAL A 132 15.04 4.38 -2.55
C VAL A 132 16.08 4.17 -1.43
N ASP A 133 17.11 5.02 -1.37
CA ASP A 133 18.11 4.97 -0.31
C ASP A 133 17.49 5.24 1.07
N LEU A 134 16.57 6.22 1.15
CA LEU A 134 15.84 6.53 2.37
C LEU A 134 15.01 5.34 2.84
N LEU A 135 14.33 4.63 1.94
CA LEU A 135 13.58 3.40 2.29
C LEU A 135 14.50 2.37 2.95
N GLY A 136 15.71 2.15 2.39
CA GLY A 136 16.70 1.25 2.96
C GLY A 136 17.04 1.65 4.41
N ARG A 137 17.37 2.92 4.65
CA ARG A 137 17.72 3.46 5.98
C ARG A 137 16.57 3.36 6.97
N MET A 138 15.35 3.66 6.54
CA MET A 138 14.16 3.54 7.40
C MET A 138 13.91 2.07 7.77
N ARG A 139 14.13 1.13 6.86
CA ARG A 139 14.04 -0.30 7.15
C ARG A 139 15.14 -0.78 8.09
N ASP A 140 16.36 -0.26 7.96
CA ASP A 140 17.46 -0.56 8.90
C ASP A 140 17.15 -0.03 10.31
N ALA A 141 16.55 1.16 10.42
CA ALA A 141 16.23 1.79 11.70
C ALA A 141 14.98 1.20 12.36
N PHE A 142 13.96 0.87 11.58
CA PHE A 142 12.62 0.52 12.09
C PHE A 142 12.16 -0.90 11.75
N ALA A 143 12.93 -1.64 10.97
CA ALA A 143 12.65 -3.01 10.53
C ALA A 143 11.25 -3.13 9.88
N ASP A 144 10.42 -4.07 10.36
CA ASP A 144 9.09 -4.36 9.86
C ASP A 144 8.01 -3.32 10.28
N ARG A 145 8.39 -2.26 11.01
CA ARG A 145 7.47 -1.18 11.36
C ARG A 145 7.09 -0.31 10.17
N VAL A 146 7.93 -0.26 9.13
CA VAL A 146 7.62 0.48 7.89
C VAL A 146 6.49 -0.25 7.17
N CYS A 147 5.29 0.34 7.20
CA CYS A 147 4.08 -0.24 6.60
C CYS A 147 3.90 0.18 5.16
N ALA A 148 4.09 1.48 4.88
CA ALA A 148 3.93 2.08 3.57
C ALA A 148 5.04 3.07 3.27
N PHE A 149 5.41 3.16 1.98
CA PHE A 149 6.41 4.10 1.48
C PHE A 149 6.10 4.39 0.01
N GLU A 150 5.48 5.55 -0.24
CA GLU A 150 4.92 5.94 -1.54
C GLU A 150 5.70 7.14 -2.10
N ILE A 151 6.28 7.00 -3.29
CA ILE A 151 6.95 8.11 -3.97
C ILE A 151 5.90 8.88 -4.77
N VAL A 152 5.87 10.20 -4.60
CA VAL A 152 4.92 11.08 -5.30
C VAL A 152 5.69 12.17 -6.04
N GLY A 153 5.50 12.25 -7.35
CA GLY A 153 6.03 13.33 -8.17
C GLY A 153 5.21 14.62 -8.01
N ARG A 154 5.86 15.76 -8.12
CA ARG A 154 5.19 17.09 -8.03
C ARG A 154 3.99 17.23 -8.97
N PRO A 155 4.05 16.78 -10.24
CA PRO A 155 2.88 16.89 -11.13
C PRO A 155 1.62 16.19 -10.59
N ALA A 156 1.78 15.06 -9.87
CA ALA A 156 0.66 14.37 -9.25
C ALA A 156 0.07 15.19 -8.09
N LEU A 157 0.93 15.73 -7.23
CA LEU A 157 0.51 16.59 -6.13
C LEU A 157 -0.19 17.86 -6.65
N ASP A 158 0.34 18.50 -7.70
CA ASP A 158 -0.28 19.69 -8.29
C ASP A 158 -1.72 19.43 -8.76
N LEU A 159 -1.98 18.27 -9.37
CA LEU A 159 -3.35 17.91 -9.77
C LEU A 159 -4.28 17.78 -8.57
N VAL A 160 -3.81 17.17 -7.49
CA VAL A 160 -4.60 17.06 -6.25
C VAL A 160 -4.88 18.44 -5.66
N LEU A 161 -3.88 19.29 -5.57
CA LEU A 161 -4.04 20.66 -5.04
C LEU A 161 -4.97 21.51 -5.91
N GLN A 162 -5.02 21.27 -7.22
CA GLN A 162 -5.87 21.98 -8.16
C GLN A 162 -7.32 21.51 -8.12
N HIS A 163 -7.57 20.21 -8.04
CA HIS A 163 -8.87 19.63 -8.29
C HIS A 163 -9.60 19.13 -7.03
N ILE A 164 -8.89 18.87 -5.95
CA ILE A 164 -9.50 18.33 -4.73
C ILE A 164 -9.72 19.46 -3.70
N SER A 165 -10.98 19.72 -3.42
CA SER A 165 -11.36 20.77 -2.47
C SER A 165 -10.79 20.49 -1.08
N GLY A 166 -10.15 21.50 -0.48
CA GLY A 166 -9.54 21.41 0.85
C GLY A 166 -8.16 20.77 0.88
N ALA A 167 -7.65 20.25 -0.23
CA ALA A 167 -6.26 19.79 -0.32
C ALA A 167 -5.29 20.96 -0.13
N ARG A 168 -4.24 20.73 0.64
CA ARG A 168 -3.20 21.73 0.91
C ARG A 168 -1.82 21.08 0.86
N ASP A 169 -0.85 21.79 0.30
CA ASP A 169 0.54 21.36 0.35
C ASP A 169 1.00 21.34 1.82
N PRO A 170 1.47 20.20 2.33
CA PRO A 170 1.88 20.10 3.73
C PRO A 170 3.25 20.78 3.99
N LEU A 171 4.04 21.05 2.94
CA LEU A 171 5.34 21.72 3.03
C LEU A 171 5.24 23.15 2.51
N ALA A 172 6.00 24.06 3.15
CA ALA A 172 6.01 25.47 2.78
C ALA A 172 6.68 25.72 1.43
N GLN A 173 7.66 24.90 1.06
CA GLN A 173 8.41 25.00 -0.18
C GLN A 173 7.98 23.94 -1.19
N ARG A 174 8.03 24.33 -2.46
CA ARG A 174 7.78 23.40 -3.58
C ARG A 174 9.03 22.56 -3.83
N HIS A 175 8.80 21.23 -3.97
CA HIS A 175 9.84 20.26 -4.34
C HIS A 175 9.35 19.42 -5.52
N ASP A 176 10.26 18.73 -6.20
CA ASP A 176 9.92 17.90 -7.34
C ASP A 176 9.46 16.49 -6.93
N TRP A 177 9.98 15.97 -5.81
CA TRP A 177 9.72 14.61 -5.35
C TRP A 177 9.39 14.57 -3.87
N TYR A 178 8.40 13.76 -3.56
CA TYR A 178 7.91 13.56 -2.20
C TYR A 178 7.84 12.07 -1.87
N VAL A 179 7.82 11.80 -0.59
CA VAL A 179 7.55 10.47 -0.04
C VAL A 179 6.47 10.60 1.02
N LEU A 180 5.43 9.79 0.91
CA LEU A 180 4.50 9.50 2.00
C LEU A 180 4.96 8.21 2.67
N MET A 181 5.27 8.27 3.96
CA MET A 181 5.73 7.13 4.74
C MET A 181 4.81 6.89 5.93
N GLU A 182 4.47 5.61 6.16
CA GLU A 182 3.73 5.19 7.35
C GLU A 182 4.46 4.08 8.09
N LEU A 183 4.56 4.25 9.39
CA LEU A 183 5.07 3.24 10.32
C LEU A 183 3.99 2.90 11.34
N ALA A 184 4.01 1.66 11.83
CA ALA A 184 3.09 1.22 12.88
C ALA A 184 3.78 0.23 13.84
N ASP A 185 3.44 0.32 15.13
CA ASP A 185 3.95 -0.57 16.18
C ASP A 185 2.82 -1.11 17.05
N THR A 186 3.00 -2.34 17.53
CA THR A 186 2.09 -2.99 18.49
C THR A 186 2.52 -2.79 19.94
N LEU A 187 3.68 -2.17 20.17
CA LEU A 187 4.20 -1.91 21.52
C LEU A 187 3.51 -0.69 22.12
N ALA A 188 2.78 -0.89 23.20
CA ALA A 188 2.17 0.20 23.93
C ALA A 188 3.25 1.06 24.62
N GLY A 189 3.05 2.39 24.59
CA GLY A 189 3.96 3.34 25.25
C GLY A 189 5.24 3.66 24.47
N PHE A 190 5.46 3.08 23.31
CA PHE A 190 6.56 3.49 22.42
C PHE A 190 6.16 4.74 21.64
N ASP A 191 6.91 5.82 21.80
CA ASP A 191 6.70 7.06 21.03
C ASP A 191 7.32 6.92 19.62
N LEU A 192 6.56 6.28 18.76
CA LEU A 192 6.97 6.03 17.36
C LEU A 192 7.14 7.35 16.60
N ALA A 193 6.30 8.35 16.86
CA ALA A 193 6.38 9.64 16.19
C ALA A 193 7.68 10.37 16.51
N ALA A 194 8.05 10.43 17.81
CA ALA A 194 9.32 11.02 18.23
C ALA A 194 10.54 10.28 17.64
N ALA A 195 10.48 8.94 17.60
CA ALA A 195 11.54 8.14 16.98
C ALA A 195 11.70 8.43 15.48
N VAL A 196 10.58 8.56 14.76
CA VAL A 196 10.57 8.93 13.33
C VAL A 196 11.10 10.36 13.14
N GLU A 197 10.66 11.33 13.96
CA GLU A 197 11.17 12.71 13.91
C GLU A 197 12.70 12.74 14.10
N ALA A 198 13.24 12.00 15.06
CA ALA A 198 14.68 11.93 15.30
C ALA A 198 15.45 11.33 14.12
N ALA A 199 14.94 10.23 13.54
CA ALA A 199 15.55 9.63 12.36
C ALA A 199 15.52 10.59 11.15
N LEU A 200 14.39 11.25 10.90
CA LEU A 200 14.26 12.22 9.81
C LEU A 200 15.15 13.43 10.01
N SER A 201 15.34 13.93 11.24
CA SER A 201 16.28 15.02 11.53
C SER A 201 17.71 14.65 11.09
N THR A 202 18.15 13.41 11.38
CA THR A 202 19.46 12.90 10.92
C THR A 202 19.56 12.88 9.40
N GLU A 203 18.49 12.47 8.70
CA GLU A 203 18.46 12.44 7.24
C GLU A 203 18.43 13.86 6.62
N MET A 204 17.79 14.81 7.29
CA MET A 204 17.79 16.22 6.91
C MET A 204 19.17 16.88 7.10
N GLU A 205 19.82 16.67 8.24
CA GLU A 205 21.18 17.14 8.50
C GLU A 205 22.19 16.62 7.47
N ALA A 206 21.99 15.39 7.01
CA ALA A 206 22.80 14.78 5.96
C ALA A 206 22.40 15.21 4.53
N GLY A 207 21.38 16.07 4.37
CA GLY A 207 20.91 16.59 3.08
C GLY A 207 20.18 15.59 2.20
N ARG A 208 19.82 14.39 2.73
CA ARG A 208 19.09 13.34 2.00
C ARG A 208 17.59 13.57 2.00
N VAL A 209 17.07 14.22 3.02
CA VAL A 209 15.71 14.76 3.08
C VAL A 209 15.80 16.29 3.05
N ARG A 210 14.99 16.95 2.21
CA ARG A 210 14.99 18.40 2.03
C ARG A 210 14.09 19.11 3.02
N ASP A 211 12.93 18.53 3.27
CA ASP A 211 11.90 19.04 4.17
C ASP A 211 11.03 17.87 4.65
N ALA A 212 10.40 18.00 5.82
CA ALA A 212 9.59 16.91 6.39
C ALA A 212 8.52 17.45 7.32
N VAL A 213 7.35 16.80 7.32
CA VAL A 213 6.32 16.96 8.32
C VAL A 213 5.87 15.58 8.82
N VAL A 214 5.79 15.43 10.15
CA VAL A 214 5.22 14.24 10.79
C VAL A 214 3.85 14.60 11.34
N ALA A 215 2.84 13.79 11.04
CA ALA A 215 1.48 14.03 11.50
C ALA A 215 1.40 13.93 13.04
N ARG A 216 0.80 14.92 13.69
CA ARG A 216 0.62 15.00 15.16
C ARG A 216 -0.78 14.63 15.61
N SER A 217 -1.65 14.27 14.67
CA SER A 217 -3.02 13.83 14.94
C SER A 217 -3.51 12.89 13.84
N ILE A 218 -4.53 12.10 14.16
CA ILE A 218 -5.21 11.23 13.19
C ILE A 218 -5.72 12.05 11.99
N ALA A 219 -6.28 13.22 12.23
CA ALA A 219 -6.79 14.09 11.16
C ALA A 219 -5.66 14.56 10.23
N GLN A 220 -4.48 14.89 10.76
CA GLN A 220 -3.32 15.23 9.93
C GLN A 220 -2.82 14.03 9.14
N ALA A 221 -2.73 12.84 9.75
CA ALA A 221 -2.35 11.62 9.05
C ALA A 221 -3.31 11.32 7.89
N GLN A 222 -4.60 11.41 8.13
CA GLN A 222 -5.64 11.25 7.09
C GLN A 222 -5.50 12.29 5.98
N ALA A 223 -5.19 13.55 6.32
CA ALA A 223 -4.98 14.59 5.33
C ALA A 223 -3.75 14.31 4.44
N LEU A 224 -2.66 13.79 5.00
CA LEU A 224 -1.49 13.38 4.22
C LEU A 224 -1.80 12.21 3.28
N TRP A 225 -2.51 11.18 3.78
CA TRP A 225 -2.97 10.08 2.95
C TRP A 225 -3.92 10.52 1.84
N ALA A 226 -4.83 11.46 2.13
CA ALA A 226 -5.77 11.99 1.15
C ALA A 226 -5.06 12.64 -0.06
N LEU A 227 -3.88 13.23 0.11
CA LEU A 227 -3.08 13.75 -1.02
C LEU A 227 -2.70 12.63 -1.99
N ARG A 228 -2.29 11.47 -1.47
CA ARG A 228 -1.90 10.31 -2.29
C ARG A 228 -3.13 9.60 -2.88
N GLU A 229 -4.16 9.37 -2.08
CA GLU A 229 -5.36 8.61 -2.48
C GLU A 229 -6.17 9.32 -3.56
N ASN A 230 -6.21 10.65 -3.54
CA ASN A 230 -6.96 11.45 -4.51
C ASN A 230 -6.22 11.70 -5.84
N ILE A 231 -5.00 11.19 -6.04
CA ILE A 231 -4.28 11.36 -7.31
C ILE A 231 -5.09 10.81 -8.48
N SER A 232 -5.66 9.61 -8.36
CA SER A 232 -6.45 8.99 -9.44
C SER A 232 -7.72 9.79 -9.76
N GLU A 233 -8.37 10.35 -8.76
CA GLU A 233 -9.55 11.19 -8.94
C GLU A 233 -9.18 12.54 -9.57
N ALA A 234 -8.12 13.18 -9.09
CA ALA A 234 -7.62 14.43 -9.66
C ALA A 234 -7.23 14.27 -11.15
N GLN A 235 -6.59 13.15 -11.49
CA GLN A 235 -6.30 12.80 -12.89
C GLN A 235 -7.57 12.63 -13.72
N ARG A 236 -8.61 12.00 -13.16
CA ARG A 236 -9.91 11.83 -13.83
C ARG A 236 -10.60 13.17 -14.13
N ILE A 237 -10.50 14.11 -13.19
CA ILE A 237 -11.07 15.46 -13.34
C ILE A 237 -10.28 16.28 -14.36
N GLU A 238 -8.95 16.17 -14.37
CA GLU A 238 -8.08 16.87 -15.34
C GLU A 238 -8.37 16.47 -16.79
N GLY A 239 -8.70 15.20 -17.04
CA GLY A 239 -9.05 14.74 -18.36
C GLY A 239 -8.70 13.28 -18.65
N ILE A 240 -8.58 12.96 -19.95
CA ILE A 240 -8.23 11.60 -20.38
C ILE A 240 -6.77 11.33 -20.06
N SER A 241 -6.53 10.28 -19.28
CA SER A 241 -5.19 9.82 -18.94
C SER A 241 -4.95 8.39 -19.43
N ILE A 242 -3.76 8.13 -19.95
CA ILE A 242 -3.28 6.78 -20.23
C ILE A 242 -2.54 6.30 -19.00
N LYS A 243 -3.14 5.34 -18.28
CA LYS A 243 -2.56 4.78 -17.06
C LYS A 243 -1.76 3.53 -17.38
N HIS A 244 -0.58 3.45 -16.81
CA HIS A 244 0.30 2.29 -16.91
C HIS A 244 0.63 1.81 -15.51
N ASP A 245 0.20 0.60 -15.17
CA ASP A 245 0.70 -0.12 -13.99
C ASP A 245 1.93 -0.91 -14.41
N ILE A 246 3.05 -0.66 -13.77
CA ILE A 246 4.31 -1.34 -14.03
C ILE A 246 4.91 -1.87 -12.74
N ALA A 247 5.72 -2.91 -12.85
CA ALA A 247 6.53 -3.41 -11.76
C ALA A 247 7.99 -3.51 -12.19
N VAL A 248 8.85 -2.92 -11.38
CA VAL A 248 10.31 -3.02 -11.53
C VAL A 248 10.93 -3.32 -10.17
N PRO A 249 12.12 -3.97 -10.12
CA PRO A 249 12.86 -4.05 -8.87
C PRO A 249 13.04 -2.66 -8.24
N VAL A 250 12.89 -2.55 -6.93
CA VAL A 250 13.01 -1.27 -6.20
C VAL A 250 14.30 -0.53 -6.57
N SER A 251 15.42 -1.25 -6.71
CA SER A 251 16.72 -0.70 -7.13
C SER A 251 16.75 -0.12 -8.55
N ARG A 252 15.70 -0.34 -9.35
CA ARG A 252 15.61 0.14 -10.75
C ARG A 252 14.56 1.23 -10.94
N ILE A 253 13.91 1.69 -9.86
CA ILE A 253 12.84 2.71 -9.93
C ILE A 253 13.37 4.02 -10.53
N ASP A 254 14.51 4.53 -10.07
CA ASP A 254 15.09 5.78 -10.58
C ASP A 254 15.44 5.68 -12.07
N GLU A 255 16.10 4.57 -12.48
CA GLU A 255 16.43 4.31 -13.88
C GLU A 255 15.17 4.27 -14.75
N PHE A 256 14.11 3.57 -14.26
CA PHE A 256 12.85 3.46 -14.98
C PHE A 256 12.19 4.85 -15.15
N ILE A 257 12.04 5.62 -14.08
CA ILE A 257 11.42 6.95 -14.11
C ILE A 257 12.17 7.87 -15.09
N THR A 258 13.50 7.86 -15.03
CA THR A 258 14.35 8.65 -15.93
C THR A 258 14.18 8.24 -17.39
N ALA A 259 14.19 6.92 -17.67
CA ALA A 259 14.05 6.40 -19.04
C ALA A 259 12.64 6.65 -19.61
N ALA A 260 11.60 6.42 -18.82
CA ALA A 260 10.22 6.68 -19.19
C ALA A 260 9.99 8.17 -19.47
N GLY A 261 10.51 9.05 -18.61
CA GLY A 261 10.45 10.50 -18.82
C GLY A 261 11.04 10.93 -20.15
N LYS A 262 12.24 10.45 -20.48
CA LYS A 262 12.90 10.74 -21.76
C LYS A 262 12.11 10.20 -22.97
N ALA A 263 11.52 9.01 -22.85
CA ALA A 263 10.76 8.37 -23.92
C ALA A 263 9.45 9.12 -24.22
N LEU A 264 8.77 9.61 -23.20
CA LEU A 264 7.50 10.31 -23.31
C LEU A 264 7.66 11.75 -23.83
N VAL A 265 8.70 12.48 -23.42
CA VAL A 265 9.02 13.80 -23.99
C VAL A 265 9.26 13.74 -25.49
N ARG A 266 9.90 12.68 -26.00
CA ARG A 266 10.13 12.47 -27.44
C ARG A 266 8.87 12.22 -28.28
N ARG A 267 7.72 11.97 -27.62
CA ARG A 267 6.45 11.64 -28.27
C ARG A 267 5.37 12.70 -28.08
N ASP A 268 5.75 13.91 -27.69
CA ASP A 268 4.83 15.03 -27.41
C ASP A 268 3.72 14.68 -26.39
N VAL A 269 4.00 13.75 -25.47
CA VAL A 269 3.09 13.44 -24.36
C VAL A 269 3.16 14.57 -23.34
N VAL A 270 2.04 15.25 -23.16
CA VAL A 270 1.96 16.57 -22.53
C VAL A 270 2.30 16.53 -21.03
N ARG A 271 2.15 15.40 -20.32
CA ARG A 271 2.37 15.33 -18.87
C ARG A 271 2.62 13.91 -18.38
N ILE A 272 3.67 13.71 -17.62
CA ILE A 272 3.93 12.48 -16.88
C ILE A 272 3.51 12.73 -15.43
N VAL A 273 2.59 11.92 -14.93
CA VAL A 273 2.18 11.92 -13.53
C VAL A 273 2.58 10.57 -12.97
N THR A 274 3.58 10.57 -12.10
CA THR A 274 3.96 9.39 -11.30
C THR A 274 3.24 9.46 -9.97
N PRO A 275 2.40 8.49 -9.64
CA PRO A 275 1.81 8.40 -8.31
C PRO A 275 2.84 7.97 -7.29
#